data_529376532900336f57c270e63c550b15
#
_entry.id   529376532900336f57c270e63c550b15
#
_cell.length_a   1.000
_cell.length_b   1.000
_cell.length_c   1.000
_cell.angle_alpha   90.00
_cell.angle_beta   90.00
_cell.angle_gamma   90.00
#
_symmetry.space_group_name_H-M   'P 1'
#
loop_
_entity.id
_entity.type
_entity.pdbx_description
1 polymer ?
#
loop_
_entity_poly.entity_id
_entity_poly.type
_entity_poly.pdbx_seq_one_letter_code
_entity_poly.pdbx_strand_id
1 'polypeptide(L)'
;VIVNANTDNRNRTASDVRHVFDKAGGNLGTSGCVSYMFNKKGVIVIEKESTDMDEEELMMLALDAGAEDFTSSDDVYEITTDPSNFSEVREKLEQAGLTFLEADVQMVPTTTVSLDDDGAEKMERLIERLEELDDVMDVYHNWDM
;
A
#
# COMPACT_ATOMS: atom_id res chain seq x y z
N VAL A 1 11.11 2.51 4.27
CA VAL A 1 9.87 3.28 4.49
C VAL A 1 9.83 4.46 3.53
N ILE A 2 8.72 4.61 2.85
CA ILE A 2 8.43 5.77 1.99
C ILE A 2 7.28 6.54 2.64
N VAL A 3 7.46 7.84 2.80
CA VAL A 3 6.43 8.73 3.33
C VAL A 3 5.96 9.65 2.21
N ASN A 4 4.66 9.61 1.93
CA ASN A 4 4.04 10.48 0.96
C ASN A 4 3.30 11.59 1.70
N ALA A 5 3.68 12.83 1.47
CA ALA A 5 3.12 13.98 2.18
C ALA A 5 2.65 15.06 1.21
N ASN A 6 1.59 15.75 1.61
CA ASN A 6 1.09 16.92 0.89
C ASN A 6 1.14 18.10 1.85
N THR A 7 1.98 19.09 1.55
CA THR A 7 2.25 20.19 2.46
C THR A 7 2.46 21.51 1.72
N ASP A 8 2.10 22.60 2.37
CA ASP A 8 2.41 23.95 1.92
C ASP A 8 3.76 24.45 2.44
N ASN A 9 4.42 23.69 3.33
CA ASN A 9 5.73 24.03 3.90
C ASN A 9 6.62 22.78 3.98
N ARG A 10 7.39 22.55 2.91
CA ARG A 10 8.27 21.37 2.81
C ARG A 10 9.33 21.31 3.91
N ASN A 11 9.86 22.46 4.32
CA ASN A 11 10.90 22.51 5.36
C ASN A 11 10.37 22.05 6.70
N ARG A 12 9.17 22.51 7.06
CA ARG A 12 8.50 22.10 8.31
C ARG A 12 8.22 20.60 8.31
N THR A 13 7.59 20.11 7.25
CA THR A 13 7.22 18.69 7.12
C THR A 13 8.47 17.81 7.11
N ALA A 14 9.51 18.18 6.39
CA ALA A 14 10.77 17.44 6.37
C ALA A 14 11.41 17.37 7.77
N SER A 15 11.36 18.48 8.53
CA SER A 15 11.88 18.49 9.90
C SER A 15 11.07 17.58 10.83
N ASP A 16 9.74 17.61 10.71
CA ASP A 16 8.85 16.78 11.53
C ASP A 16 9.06 15.30 11.23
N VAL A 17 9.13 14.93 9.96
CA VAL A 17 9.37 13.54 9.53
C VAL A 17 10.75 13.08 9.99
N ARG A 18 11.77 13.91 9.82
CA ARG A 18 13.14 13.58 10.25
C ARG A 18 13.20 13.32 11.75
N HIS A 19 12.51 14.14 12.54
CA HIS A 19 12.45 13.99 13.99
C HIS A 19 11.85 12.63 14.38
N VAL A 20 10.77 12.22 13.71
CA VAL A 20 10.13 10.94 13.96
C VAL A 20 11.09 9.77 13.63
N PHE A 21 11.79 9.85 12.49
CA PHE A 21 12.79 8.83 12.12
C PHE A 21 13.94 8.76 13.13
N ASP A 22 14.47 9.91 13.54
CA ASP A 22 15.57 9.97 14.51
C ASP A 22 15.18 9.33 15.84
N LYS A 23 13.98 9.60 16.33
CA LYS A 23 13.48 9.00 17.58
C LYS A 23 13.31 7.49 17.49
N ALA A 24 13.02 6.98 16.30
CA ALA A 24 12.86 5.53 16.08
C ALA A 24 14.20 4.82 15.81
N GLY A 25 15.29 5.56 15.78
CA GLY A 25 16.62 5.01 15.51
C GLY A 25 16.96 4.89 14.03
N GLY A 26 16.15 5.51 13.16
CA GLY A 26 16.38 5.54 11.73
C GLY A 26 16.95 6.86 11.24
N ASN A 27 17.06 7.01 9.93
CA ASN A 27 17.53 8.22 9.28
C ASN A 27 16.64 8.55 8.08
N LEU A 28 16.37 9.83 7.89
CA LEU A 28 15.68 10.30 6.70
C LEU A 28 16.70 10.49 5.57
N GLY A 29 16.50 9.76 4.47
CA GLY A 29 17.31 9.93 3.27
C GLY A 29 16.77 11.00 2.34
N THR A 30 17.43 11.15 1.18
CA THR A 30 16.98 12.06 0.14
C THR A 30 15.70 11.55 -0.51
N SER A 31 14.93 12.46 -1.12
CA SER A 31 13.70 12.11 -1.82
C SER A 31 13.98 11.06 -2.90
N GLY A 32 13.20 9.97 -2.87
CA GLY A 32 13.33 8.89 -3.84
C GLY A 32 14.49 7.92 -3.61
N CYS A 33 15.25 8.04 -2.51
CA CYS A 33 16.45 7.21 -2.27
C CYS A 33 16.14 5.72 -2.14
N VAL A 34 14.93 5.34 -1.74
CA VAL A 34 14.51 3.93 -1.61
C VAL A 34 13.40 3.56 -2.59
N SER A 35 13.05 4.42 -3.52
CA SER A 35 11.95 4.18 -4.46
C SER A 35 12.19 2.94 -5.34
N TYR A 36 13.45 2.57 -5.60
CA TYR A 36 13.79 1.37 -6.35
C TYR A 36 13.37 0.06 -5.65
N MET A 37 13.12 0.11 -4.36
CA MET A 37 12.69 -1.06 -3.57
C MET A 37 11.18 -1.28 -3.63
N PHE A 38 10.45 -0.39 -4.28
CA PHE A 38 9.00 -0.44 -4.40
C PHE A 38 8.59 -0.30 -5.86
N ASN A 39 7.52 -1.01 -6.22
CA ASN A 39 6.88 -0.86 -7.52
C ASN A 39 5.51 -0.21 -7.34
N LYS A 40 5.17 0.71 -8.22
CA LYS A 40 3.84 1.28 -8.25
C LYS A 40 2.89 0.27 -8.86
N LYS A 41 1.83 -0.10 -8.15
CA LYS A 41 0.84 -1.09 -8.58
C LYS A 41 -0.56 -0.62 -8.23
N GLY A 42 -1.52 -0.97 -9.07
CA GLY A 42 -2.92 -0.84 -8.71
C GLY A 42 -3.32 -2.01 -7.81
N VAL A 43 -3.93 -1.71 -6.68
CA VAL A 43 -4.39 -2.71 -5.70
C VAL A 43 -5.88 -2.53 -5.48
N ILE A 44 -6.64 -3.62 -5.66
CA ILE A 44 -8.07 -3.65 -5.41
C ILE A 44 -8.35 -4.75 -4.39
N VAL A 45 -8.99 -4.36 -3.29
CA VAL A 45 -9.34 -5.29 -2.20
C VAL A 45 -10.85 -5.43 -2.14
N ILE A 46 -11.34 -6.68 -2.17
CA ILE A 46 -12.75 -7.00 -2.13
C ILE A 46 -13.00 -7.91 -0.95
N GLU A 47 -13.95 -7.56 -0.07
CA GLU A 47 -14.34 -8.42 1.03
C GLU A 47 -15.09 -9.66 0.50
N LYS A 48 -14.72 -10.83 0.98
CA LYS A 48 -15.39 -12.08 0.60
C LYS A 48 -16.87 -12.06 0.93
N GLU A 49 -17.23 -11.41 2.02
CA GLU A 49 -18.64 -11.29 2.47
C GLU A 49 -19.46 -10.35 1.58
N SER A 50 -18.82 -9.44 0.84
CA SER A 50 -19.51 -8.47 0.00
C SER A 50 -19.86 -9.01 -1.39
N THR A 51 -19.37 -10.18 -1.76
CA THR A 51 -19.60 -10.79 -3.06
C THR A 51 -20.05 -12.24 -2.93
N ASP A 52 -20.94 -12.67 -3.83
CA ASP A 52 -21.39 -14.05 -3.93
C ASP A 52 -20.52 -14.88 -4.89
N MET A 53 -19.57 -14.23 -5.57
CA MET A 53 -18.65 -14.92 -6.48
C MET A 53 -17.68 -15.77 -5.69
N ASP A 54 -17.41 -16.99 -6.19
CA ASP A 54 -16.36 -17.82 -5.62
C ASP A 54 -14.98 -17.35 -6.12
N GLU A 55 -13.94 -17.91 -5.52
CA GLU A 55 -12.55 -17.53 -5.82
C GLU A 55 -12.21 -17.72 -7.29
N GLU A 56 -12.60 -18.83 -7.90
CA GLU A 56 -12.31 -19.14 -9.31
C GLU A 56 -13.00 -18.16 -10.25
N GLU A 57 -14.26 -17.85 -10.01
CA GLU A 57 -15.02 -16.92 -10.84
C GLU A 57 -14.42 -15.51 -10.78
N LEU A 58 -14.09 -15.06 -9.60
CA LEU A 58 -13.51 -13.73 -9.41
C LEU A 58 -12.11 -13.66 -10.00
N MET A 59 -11.31 -14.70 -9.85
CA MET A 59 -9.97 -14.77 -10.44
C MET A 59 -10.04 -14.68 -11.96
N MET A 60 -10.92 -15.43 -12.59
CA MET A 60 -11.10 -15.40 -14.04
C MET A 60 -11.57 -14.02 -14.51
N LEU A 61 -12.50 -13.42 -13.80
CA LEU A 61 -12.99 -12.08 -14.12
C LEU A 61 -11.88 -11.04 -14.02
N ALA A 62 -11.09 -11.11 -12.95
CA ALA A 62 -9.98 -10.18 -12.74
C ALA A 62 -8.91 -10.31 -13.82
N LEU A 63 -8.52 -11.52 -14.16
CA LEU A 63 -7.53 -11.76 -15.21
C LEU A 63 -8.04 -11.34 -16.59
N ASP A 64 -9.30 -11.61 -16.90
CA ASP A 64 -9.93 -11.16 -18.15
C ASP A 64 -9.99 -9.61 -18.22
N ALA A 65 -10.15 -8.96 -17.07
CA ALA A 65 -10.16 -7.51 -17.02
C ALA A 65 -8.79 -6.87 -17.22
N GLY A 66 -7.72 -7.64 -17.09
CA GLY A 66 -6.35 -7.16 -17.28
C GLY A 66 -5.49 -7.14 -16.03
N ALA A 67 -5.92 -7.80 -14.96
CA ALA A 67 -5.13 -7.88 -13.73
C ALA A 67 -3.86 -8.71 -13.94
N GLU A 68 -2.77 -8.31 -13.25
CA GLU A 68 -1.51 -9.05 -13.28
C GLU A 68 -1.53 -10.25 -12.35
N ASP A 69 -2.16 -10.10 -11.18
CA ASP A 69 -2.14 -11.11 -10.14
C ASP A 69 -3.43 -11.08 -9.33
N PHE A 70 -3.70 -12.21 -8.67
CA PHE A 70 -4.87 -12.38 -7.82
C PHE A 70 -4.47 -13.19 -6.60
N THR A 71 -4.76 -12.68 -5.42
CA THR A 71 -4.45 -13.33 -4.15
C THR A 71 -5.71 -13.46 -3.31
N SER A 72 -5.92 -14.61 -2.71
CA SER A 72 -7.02 -14.85 -1.78
C SER A 72 -6.47 -14.94 -0.36
N SER A 73 -7.02 -14.13 0.52
CA SER A 73 -6.77 -14.17 1.97
C SER A 73 -7.99 -14.75 2.68
N ASP A 74 -7.94 -14.86 4.01
CA ASP A 74 -9.04 -15.42 4.78
C ASP A 74 -10.35 -14.65 4.63
N ASP A 75 -10.27 -13.32 4.60
CA ASP A 75 -11.42 -12.42 4.61
C ASP A 75 -11.60 -11.63 3.33
N VAL A 76 -10.57 -11.52 2.51
CA VAL A 76 -10.56 -10.63 1.34
C VAL A 76 -9.89 -11.28 0.14
N TYR A 77 -10.25 -10.77 -1.04
CA TYR A 77 -9.54 -11.02 -2.29
C TYR A 77 -8.74 -9.77 -2.62
N GLU A 78 -7.49 -9.95 -3.04
CA GLU A 78 -6.62 -8.86 -3.45
C GLU A 78 -6.25 -9.03 -4.92
N ILE A 79 -6.51 -7.99 -5.70
CA ILE A 79 -6.23 -7.97 -7.14
C ILE A 79 -5.16 -6.92 -7.39
N THR A 80 -4.08 -7.32 -8.04
CA THR A 80 -2.96 -6.44 -8.36
C THR A 80 -2.90 -6.20 -9.86
N THR A 81 -2.74 -4.94 -10.27
CA THR A 81 -2.68 -4.54 -11.67
C THR A 81 -1.49 -3.64 -11.93
N ASP A 82 -1.12 -3.49 -13.20
CA ASP A 82 -0.23 -2.41 -13.63
C ASP A 82 -0.95 -1.07 -13.39
N PRO A 83 -0.26 -0.01 -12.94
CA PRO A 83 -0.90 1.29 -12.71
C PRO A 83 -1.61 1.85 -13.93
N SER A 84 -1.11 1.57 -15.14
CA SER A 84 -1.73 2.03 -16.38
C SER A 84 -3.05 1.32 -16.69
N ASN A 85 -3.26 0.13 -16.15
CA ASN A 85 -4.47 -0.67 -16.36
C ASN A 85 -5.45 -0.59 -15.18
N PHE A 86 -5.06 0.07 -14.11
CA PHE A 86 -5.85 0.10 -12.87
C PHE A 86 -7.28 0.59 -13.11
N SER A 87 -7.44 1.70 -13.79
CA SER A 87 -8.77 2.30 -14.05
C SER A 87 -9.65 1.36 -14.86
N GLU A 88 -9.08 0.71 -15.86
CA GLU A 88 -9.81 -0.23 -16.71
C GLU A 88 -10.26 -1.48 -15.95
N VAL A 89 -9.37 -2.06 -15.16
CA VAL A 89 -9.69 -3.24 -14.33
C VAL A 89 -10.77 -2.88 -13.31
N ARG A 90 -10.60 -1.77 -12.62
CA ARG A 90 -11.57 -1.29 -11.64
C ARG A 90 -12.94 -1.10 -12.25
N GLU A 91 -13.01 -0.45 -13.40
CA GLU A 91 -14.27 -0.18 -14.09
C GLU A 91 -14.98 -1.47 -14.49
N LYS A 92 -14.25 -2.44 -15.03
CA LYS A 92 -14.80 -3.75 -15.41
C LYS A 92 -15.36 -4.50 -14.21
N LEU A 93 -14.66 -4.46 -13.09
CA LEU A 93 -15.12 -5.10 -11.85
C LEU A 93 -16.35 -4.42 -11.27
N GLU A 94 -16.42 -3.08 -11.35
CA GLU A 94 -17.61 -2.33 -10.94
C GLU A 94 -18.83 -2.70 -11.78
N GLN A 95 -18.64 -2.85 -13.09
CA GLN A 95 -19.72 -3.26 -13.99
C GLN A 95 -20.24 -4.66 -13.71
N ALA A 96 -19.39 -5.51 -13.12
CA ALA A 96 -19.80 -6.86 -12.68
C ALA A 96 -20.57 -6.84 -11.35
N GLY A 97 -20.73 -5.67 -10.74
CA GLY A 97 -21.50 -5.52 -9.50
C GLY A 97 -20.69 -5.70 -8.23
N LEU A 98 -19.36 -5.65 -8.31
CA LEU A 98 -18.48 -5.81 -7.16
C LEU A 98 -18.33 -4.50 -6.38
N THR A 99 -18.25 -4.61 -5.07
CA THR A 99 -18.00 -3.49 -4.17
C THR A 99 -16.58 -3.64 -3.61
N PHE A 100 -15.81 -2.56 -3.64
CA PHE A 100 -14.43 -2.58 -3.20
C PHE A 100 -14.28 -2.06 -1.77
N LEU A 101 -13.53 -2.78 -0.95
CA LEU A 101 -13.09 -2.29 0.35
C LEU A 101 -12.03 -1.20 0.15
N GLU A 102 -11.13 -1.45 -0.80
CA GLU A 102 -10.07 -0.51 -1.15
C GLU A 102 -9.75 -0.67 -2.64
N ALA A 103 -9.51 0.44 -3.32
CA ALA A 103 -9.09 0.44 -4.71
C ALA A 103 -8.23 1.69 -4.97
N ASP A 104 -6.92 1.51 -5.10
CA ASP A 104 -5.98 2.61 -5.27
C ASP A 104 -4.66 2.13 -5.87
N VAL A 105 -3.88 3.08 -6.38
CA VAL A 105 -2.52 2.81 -6.82
C VAL A 105 -1.59 3.00 -5.63
N GLN A 106 -0.83 1.97 -5.31
CA GLN A 106 0.03 1.93 -4.12
C GLN A 106 1.47 1.58 -4.49
N MET A 107 2.39 1.93 -3.59
CA MET A 107 3.79 1.52 -3.68
C MET A 107 3.94 0.16 -3.00
N VAL A 108 4.20 -0.88 -3.80
CA VAL A 108 4.31 -2.25 -3.32
C VAL A 108 5.78 -2.66 -3.27
N PRO A 109 6.30 -3.14 -2.13
CA PRO A 109 7.71 -3.50 -2.02
C PRO A 109 8.04 -4.71 -2.90
N THR A 110 9.23 -4.68 -3.51
CA THR A 110 9.73 -5.79 -4.32
C THR A 110 10.24 -6.94 -3.45
N THR A 111 10.75 -6.61 -2.26
CA THR A 111 11.18 -7.57 -1.26
C THR A 111 10.74 -7.09 0.11
N THR A 112 10.51 -8.03 1.02
CA THR A 112 10.13 -7.72 2.39
C THR A 112 11.26 -8.11 3.35
N VAL A 113 11.27 -7.49 4.53
CA VAL A 113 12.23 -7.80 5.58
C VAL A 113 11.49 -8.23 6.83
N SER A 114 12.05 -9.20 7.53
CA SER A 114 11.53 -9.64 8.82
C SER A 114 12.26 -8.87 9.92
N LEU A 115 11.53 -8.50 10.96
CA LEU A 115 12.07 -7.79 12.11
C LEU A 115 11.91 -8.67 13.36
N ASP A 116 12.86 -8.55 14.29
CA ASP A 116 12.70 -9.13 15.62
C ASP A 116 11.68 -8.32 16.44
N ASP A 117 11.40 -8.74 17.67
CA ASP A 117 10.38 -8.09 18.51
C ASP A 117 10.72 -6.62 18.78
N ASP A 118 11.98 -6.29 19.01
CA ASP A 118 12.43 -4.92 19.21
C ASP A 118 12.27 -4.08 17.94
N GLY A 119 12.68 -4.62 16.81
CA GLY A 119 12.56 -3.95 15.52
C GLY A 119 11.10 -3.74 15.11
N ALA A 120 10.26 -4.72 15.36
CA ALA A 120 8.83 -4.65 15.10
C ALA A 120 8.16 -3.54 15.93
N GLU A 121 8.48 -3.46 17.21
CA GLU A 121 7.95 -2.42 18.10
C GLU A 121 8.36 -1.02 17.64
N LYS A 122 9.63 -0.86 17.26
CA LYS A 122 10.13 0.43 16.74
C LYS A 122 9.45 0.80 15.43
N MET A 123 9.22 -0.16 14.55
CA MET A 123 8.55 0.08 13.27
C MET A 123 7.09 0.46 13.46
N GLU A 124 6.38 -0.20 14.35
CA GLU A 124 4.99 0.15 14.66
C GLU A 124 4.88 1.58 15.19
N ARG A 125 5.77 1.96 16.09
CA ARG A 125 5.81 3.33 16.64
C ARG A 125 6.14 4.35 15.56
N LEU A 126 7.07 4.03 14.67
CA LEU A 126 7.44 4.90 13.57
C LEU A 126 6.24 5.16 12.65
N ILE A 127 5.57 4.10 12.22
CA ILE A 127 4.41 4.20 11.34
C ILE A 127 3.30 5.01 12.02
N GLU A 128 2.99 4.70 13.27
CA GLU A 128 1.95 5.38 14.02
C GLU A 128 2.23 6.88 14.15
N ARG A 129 3.46 7.26 14.47
CA ARG A 129 3.84 8.66 14.60
C ARG A 129 3.83 9.40 13.27
N LEU A 130 4.24 8.73 12.20
CA LEU A 130 4.18 9.33 10.86
C LEU A 130 2.73 9.58 10.44
N GLU A 131 1.84 8.63 10.72
CA GLU A 131 0.42 8.78 10.40
C GLU A 131 -0.27 9.87 11.22
N GLU A 132 0.25 10.21 12.39
CA GLU A 132 -0.25 11.31 13.23
C GLU A 132 0.06 12.69 12.65
N LEU A 133 1.03 12.81 11.76
CA LEU A 133 1.38 14.08 11.14
C LEU A 133 0.32 14.48 10.12
N ASP A 134 -0.21 15.68 10.24
CA ASP A 134 -1.30 16.17 9.40
C ASP A 134 -0.96 16.18 7.91
N ASP A 135 0.30 16.47 7.58
CA ASP A 135 0.76 16.58 6.21
C ASP A 135 1.06 15.23 5.56
N VAL A 136 1.17 14.16 6.36
CA VAL A 136 1.44 12.81 5.85
C VAL A 136 0.17 12.16 5.35
N MET A 137 0.15 11.77 4.08
CA MET A 137 -0.99 11.12 3.44
C MET A 137 -0.87 9.61 3.48
N ASP A 138 0.31 9.08 3.15
CA ASP A 138 0.56 7.64 3.05
C ASP A 138 1.93 7.30 3.60
N VAL A 139 2.02 6.12 4.21
CA VAL A 139 3.28 5.53 4.67
C VAL A 139 3.38 4.13 4.08
N TYR A 140 4.44 3.87 3.34
CA TYR A 140 4.70 2.57 2.74
C TYR A 140 5.99 1.98 3.33
N HIS A 141 6.00 0.67 3.55
CA HIS A 141 7.16 -0.02 4.11
C HIS A 141 7.28 -1.42 3.52
N ASN A 142 8.43 -2.03 3.74
CA ASN A 142 8.69 -3.40 3.32
C ASN A 142 8.86 -4.38 4.49
N TRP A 143 8.29 -4.05 5.63
CA TRP A 143 8.27 -4.93 6.79
C TRP A 143 7.25 -6.06 6.58
N ASP A 144 7.72 -7.29 6.73
CA ASP A 144 6.88 -8.48 6.67
C ASP A 144 6.28 -8.72 8.06
N MET A 145 5.02 -8.34 8.21
CA MET A 145 4.29 -8.44 9.48
C MET A 145 3.78 -9.86 9.74
#